data_dc11a2d3ba6f1106b870eb3214e34c4f
#
_entry.id   dc11a2d3ba6f1106b870eb3214e34c4f
#
_cell.length_a   1.000
_cell.length_b   1.000
_cell.length_c   1.000
_cell.angle_alpha   90.00
_cell.angle_beta   90.00
_cell.angle_gamma   90.00
#
_symmetry.space_group_name_H-M   'P 1'
#
loop_
_entity.id
_entity.type
_entity.pdbx_description
1 polymer ?
#
loop_
_entity_poly.entity_id
_entity_poly.type
_entity_poly.pdbx_seq_one_letter_code
_entity_poly.pdbx_strand_id
1 'polypeptide(L)'
;MSVHTFVAMPYGVKDGIDFNLVYADLIKPALESAGLEVFRADEELRAGDIRTDMFQELLLADLVVVDLSIDNPNVWYELGVRHALRPRGVIQIQGKRDHLPFDVYVDRAVRYHIKDGAPDRDQLAADRQRVSEVAVFTLESWYGRKVSPVYHLLPNLEPPSWKRLRVGDINEFWTAQEKWESGVRVAQKSGRVADILVFAGEAPTRVLQLEARLSAGKALLSMGEFAFALEQYEEALRFDPENLEARQKKGTVLGRLKQYEEADVWLRDVARDHPEDGETLALLGRVAKEAWIARWRKPGRTVVEMRQDATLEIALLRKAAATYKEGFVKSPGNYYPGINALTLSGLIEHLTRKKMKSTEREALCGGVNWAAQCSILTDPNDYWARATLGDLALLRDNANRIQEL
;
A
#
# COMPACT_ATOMS: atom_id res chain seq x y z
N MET A 1 20.55 -0.47 -9.56
CA MET A 1 20.07 0.92 -9.54
C MET A 1 20.64 1.58 -8.31
N SER A 2 21.20 2.78 -8.45
CA SER A 2 21.65 3.57 -7.30
C SER A 2 20.44 4.02 -6.51
N VAL A 3 20.50 3.94 -5.18
CA VAL A 3 19.48 4.45 -4.28
C VAL A 3 19.73 5.94 -4.11
N HIS A 4 18.72 6.75 -4.44
CA HIS A 4 18.83 8.21 -4.37
C HIS A 4 18.70 8.72 -2.95
N THR A 5 19.70 9.50 -2.49
CA THR A 5 19.76 10.03 -1.12
C THR A 5 19.92 11.55 -1.15
N PHE A 6 19.00 12.23 -0.46
CA PHE A 6 19.07 13.67 -0.26
C PHE A 6 19.65 14.02 1.12
N VAL A 7 20.50 15.06 1.20
CA VAL A 7 21.11 15.52 2.43
C VAL A 7 20.59 16.92 2.79
N ALA A 8 19.80 16.99 3.86
CA ALA A 8 19.28 18.21 4.47
C ALA A 8 20.21 18.65 5.62
N MET A 9 20.97 19.73 5.42
CA MET A 9 21.96 20.19 6.40
C MET A 9 22.25 21.68 6.27
N PRO A 10 22.80 22.32 7.29
CA PRO A 10 23.30 23.69 7.16
C PRO A 10 24.43 23.80 6.12
N TYR A 11 24.63 24.99 5.57
CA TYR A 11 25.69 25.28 4.61
C TYR A 11 26.76 26.21 5.19
N GLY A 12 28.01 26.03 4.77
CA GLY A 12 29.15 26.86 5.19
C GLY A 12 29.50 26.72 6.65
N VAL A 13 30.15 27.72 7.22
CA VAL A 13 30.55 27.71 8.62
C VAL A 13 29.45 28.34 9.48
N LYS A 14 28.90 27.59 10.46
CA LYS A 14 27.87 28.02 11.41
C LYS A 14 28.14 27.43 12.78
N ASP A 15 28.00 28.23 13.81
CA ASP A 15 28.22 27.82 15.22
C ASP A 15 29.57 27.11 15.45
N GLY A 16 30.60 27.52 14.69
CA GLY A 16 31.95 26.99 14.76
C GLY A 16 32.13 25.62 14.07
N ILE A 17 31.17 25.18 13.25
CA ILE A 17 31.24 23.95 12.46
C ILE A 17 31.27 24.32 10.98
N ASP A 18 32.21 23.75 10.24
CA ASP A 18 32.24 23.80 8.75
C ASP A 18 31.44 22.63 8.19
N PHE A 19 30.18 22.90 7.84
CA PHE A 19 29.27 21.92 7.30
C PHE A 19 29.64 21.45 5.88
N ASN A 20 30.46 22.22 5.15
CA ASN A 20 30.96 21.76 3.86
C ASN A 20 32.00 20.63 4.06
N LEU A 21 32.86 20.73 5.09
CA LEU A 21 33.75 19.64 5.44
C LEU A 21 33.00 18.44 6.04
N VAL A 22 31.95 18.67 6.84
CA VAL A 22 31.08 17.58 7.32
C VAL A 22 30.46 16.82 6.14
N TYR A 23 29.96 17.54 5.14
CA TYR A 23 29.42 16.90 3.93
C TYR A 23 30.49 16.14 3.15
N ALA A 24 31.58 16.84 2.78
CA ALA A 24 32.61 16.30 1.89
C ALA A 24 33.43 15.16 2.51
N ASP A 25 33.76 15.29 3.80
CA ASP A 25 34.64 14.33 4.46
C ASP A 25 33.89 13.22 5.18
N LEU A 26 32.65 13.44 5.68
CA LEU A 26 31.92 12.44 6.43
C LEU A 26 30.73 11.87 5.65
N ILE A 27 29.73 12.73 5.34
CA ILE A 27 28.40 12.25 4.92
C ILE A 27 28.47 11.61 3.52
N LYS A 28 28.96 12.37 2.52
CA LYS A 28 29.02 11.92 1.13
C LYS A 28 29.85 10.63 0.98
N PRO A 29 31.08 10.53 1.50
CA PRO A 29 31.86 9.30 1.38
C PRO A 29 31.23 8.10 2.14
N ALA A 30 30.57 8.34 3.27
CA ALA A 30 29.90 7.27 4.00
C ALA A 30 28.73 6.67 3.20
N LEU A 31 27.93 7.51 2.57
CA LEU A 31 26.77 7.09 1.77
C LEU A 31 27.19 6.47 0.44
N GLU A 32 28.19 7.06 -0.24
CA GLU A 32 28.75 6.51 -1.49
C GLU A 32 29.39 5.12 -1.26
N SER A 33 30.04 4.91 -0.09
CA SER A 33 30.58 3.59 0.26
C SER A 33 29.49 2.52 0.46
N ALA A 34 28.28 2.94 0.77
CA ALA A 34 27.06 2.09 0.82
C ALA A 34 26.40 1.89 -0.56
N GLY A 35 26.99 2.40 -1.65
CA GLY A 35 26.43 2.33 -2.99
C GLY A 35 25.25 3.27 -3.25
N LEU A 36 25.14 4.34 -2.45
CA LEU A 36 24.06 5.31 -2.54
C LEU A 36 24.50 6.50 -3.43
N GLU A 37 23.57 7.03 -4.21
CA GLU A 37 23.74 8.28 -4.94
C GLU A 37 23.35 9.45 -4.05
N VAL A 38 24.29 10.38 -3.81
CA VAL A 38 24.15 11.43 -2.81
C VAL A 38 23.99 12.77 -3.46
N PHE A 39 22.95 13.49 -3.07
CA PHE A 39 22.64 14.82 -3.54
C PHE A 39 22.42 15.81 -2.36
N ARG A 40 22.96 17.01 -2.48
CA ARG A 40 22.72 18.13 -1.59
C ARG A 40 22.24 19.32 -2.42
N ALA A 41 21.28 20.10 -1.94
CA ALA A 41 20.57 21.11 -2.73
C ALA A 41 21.46 22.20 -3.36
N ASP A 42 22.65 22.46 -2.82
CA ASP A 42 23.62 23.42 -3.38
C ASP A 42 24.49 22.83 -4.52
N GLU A 43 24.42 21.53 -4.76
CA GLU A 43 25.08 20.88 -5.91
C GLU A 43 24.26 21.05 -7.21
N GLU A 44 23.01 21.54 -7.14
CA GLU A 44 22.18 21.82 -8.33
C GLU A 44 22.67 23.08 -9.06
N LEU A 45 23.12 22.92 -10.29
CA LEU A 45 23.62 24.00 -11.13
C LEU A 45 22.56 24.60 -12.06
N ARG A 46 21.33 24.09 -12.05
CA ARG A 46 20.26 24.55 -12.92
C ARG A 46 19.61 25.83 -12.35
N ALA A 47 19.33 26.78 -13.22
CA ALA A 47 18.54 27.95 -12.86
C ALA A 47 17.07 27.56 -12.65
N GLY A 48 16.62 27.57 -11.40
CA GLY A 48 15.25 27.21 -11.01
C GLY A 48 14.88 27.72 -9.61
N ASP A 49 13.67 27.44 -9.15
CA ASP A 49 13.28 27.72 -7.77
C ASP A 49 13.81 26.61 -6.85
N ILE A 50 14.89 26.89 -6.13
CA ILE A 50 15.55 25.98 -5.17
C ILE A 50 14.54 25.32 -4.22
N ARG A 51 13.44 26.00 -3.87
CA ARG A 51 12.42 25.45 -2.99
C ARG A 51 11.61 24.33 -3.67
N THR A 52 11.36 24.47 -4.96
CA THR A 52 10.65 23.46 -5.74
C THR A 52 11.48 22.19 -5.80
N ASP A 53 12.75 22.30 -6.11
CA ASP A 53 13.69 21.15 -6.20
C ASP A 53 13.84 20.47 -4.82
N MET A 54 13.98 21.24 -3.75
CA MET A 54 14.06 20.73 -2.38
C MET A 54 12.81 19.91 -1.98
N PHE A 55 11.60 20.41 -2.28
CA PHE A 55 10.36 19.67 -1.96
C PHE A 55 10.25 18.38 -2.75
N GLN A 56 10.72 18.38 -3.99
CA GLN A 56 10.76 17.20 -4.82
C GLN A 56 11.70 16.15 -4.24
N GLU A 57 12.91 16.56 -3.84
CA GLU A 57 13.87 15.70 -3.19
C GLU A 57 13.33 15.12 -1.88
N LEU A 58 12.72 15.95 -1.03
CA LEU A 58 12.08 15.50 0.21
C LEU A 58 10.95 14.48 -0.02
N LEU A 59 10.28 14.54 -1.16
CA LEU A 59 9.24 13.59 -1.52
C LEU A 59 9.79 12.32 -2.17
N LEU A 60 10.74 12.46 -3.11
CA LEU A 60 11.15 11.39 -4.02
C LEU A 60 12.38 10.61 -3.55
N ALA A 61 13.31 11.25 -2.79
CA ALA A 61 14.49 10.56 -2.30
C ALA A 61 14.12 9.29 -1.52
N ASP A 62 14.82 8.22 -1.78
CA ASP A 62 14.67 6.96 -1.05
C ASP A 62 15.09 7.13 0.41
N LEU A 63 16.14 7.92 0.65
CA LEU A 63 16.67 8.24 1.96
C LEU A 63 16.90 9.75 2.07
N VAL A 64 16.55 10.33 3.22
CA VAL A 64 16.93 11.70 3.59
C VAL A 64 17.80 11.64 4.83
N VAL A 65 19.02 12.18 4.73
CA VAL A 65 19.92 12.34 5.88
C VAL A 65 19.82 13.77 6.37
N VAL A 66 19.49 13.96 7.64
CA VAL A 66 19.24 15.27 8.25
C VAL A 66 20.26 15.56 9.32
N ASP A 67 21.08 16.62 9.15
CA ASP A 67 22.04 17.05 10.15
C ASP A 67 21.43 18.06 11.14
N LEU A 68 21.30 17.62 12.38
CA LEU A 68 20.71 18.36 13.48
C LEU A 68 21.74 18.87 14.49
N SER A 69 23.00 19.03 14.10
CA SER A 69 24.09 19.47 15.00
C SER A 69 23.87 20.85 15.60
N ILE A 70 23.14 21.72 14.90
CA ILE A 70 22.79 23.06 15.37
C ILE A 70 21.29 23.35 15.11
N ASP A 71 20.79 24.42 15.72
CA ASP A 71 19.44 24.92 15.42
C ASP A 71 19.43 25.67 14.08
N ASN A 72 18.88 25.01 13.04
CA ASN A 72 18.70 25.61 11.75
C ASN A 72 17.21 25.53 11.33
N PRO A 73 16.50 26.66 11.21
CA PRO A 73 15.08 26.65 10.88
C PRO A 73 14.75 25.95 9.57
N ASN A 74 15.61 26.05 8.55
CA ASN A 74 15.39 25.40 7.26
C ASN A 74 15.48 23.89 7.38
N VAL A 75 16.49 23.38 8.07
CA VAL A 75 16.68 21.94 8.30
C VAL A 75 15.53 21.35 9.12
N TRP A 76 15.04 22.09 10.14
CA TRP A 76 13.85 21.67 10.89
C TRP A 76 12.59 21.61 10.02
N TYR A 77 12.44 22.61 9.14
CA TYR A 77 11.33 22.65 8.19
C TYR A 77 11.39 21.48 7.20
N GLU A 78 12.55 21.21 6.63
CA GLU A 78 12.79 20.09 5.71
C GLU A 78 12.49 18.75 6.36
N LEU A 79 12.96 18.53 7.59
CA LEU A 79 12.66 17.34 8.38
C LEU A 79 11.15 17.18 8.62
N GLY A 80 10.46 18.26 9.03
CA GLY A 80 9.02 18.26 9.24
C GLY A 80 8.24 17.94 7.99
N VAL A 81 8.62 18.53 6.86
CA VAL A 81 8.03 18.24 5.54
C VAL A 81 8.26 16.78 5.15
N ARG A 82 9.50 16.28 5.28
CA ARG A 82 9.81 14.87 4.98
C ARG A 82 8.97 13.92 5.84
N HIS A 83 8.86 14.18 7.14
CA HIS A 83 8.03 13.38 8.05
C HIS A 83 6.54 13.39 7.68
N ALA A 84 6.04 14.51 7.15
CA ALA A 84 4.64 14.64 6.69
C ALA A 84 4.39 13.94 5.35
N LEU A 85 5.38 13.92 4.45
CA LEU A 85 5.23 13.38 3.11
C LEU A 85 5.53 11.88 3.02
N ARG A 86 6.43 11.38 3.88
CA ARG A 86 6.94 10.00 3.78
C ARG A 86 7.00 9.32 5.15
N PRO A 87 6.46 8.10 5.26
CA PRO A 87 6.48 7.37 6.53
C PRO A 87 7.87 6.79 6.89
N ARG A 88 8.82 6.77 5.94
CA ARG A 88 10.11 6.06 6.06
C ARG A 88 11.24 6.78 5.34
N GLY A 89 12.48 6.29 5.53
CA GLY A 89 13.66 6.76 4.83
C GLY A 89 14.18 8.09 5.36
N VAL A 90 14.34 8.22 6.68
CA VAL A 90 14.98 9.35 7.35
C VAL A 90 16.04 8.85 8.29
N ILE A 91 17.22 9.47 8.24
CA ILE A 91 18.30 9.32 9.24
C ILE A 91 18.60 10.69 9.79
N GLN A 92 18.62 10.81 11.10
CA GLN A 92 19.06 12.00 11.80
C GLN A 92 20.52 11.80 12.24
N ILE A 93 21.38 12.79 11.98
CA ILE A 93 22.78 12.80 12.44
C ILE A 93 23.06 14.05 13.26
N GLN A 94 24.03 14.00 14.16
CA GLN A 94 24.40 15.15 14.99
C GLN A 94 25.85 15.07 15.45
N GLY A 95 26.57 16.20 15.44
CA GLY A 95 27.97 16.27 15.86
C GLY A 95 28.22 16.97 17.20
N LYS A 96 27.46 17.99 17.56
CA LYS A 96 27.76 18.88 18.70
C LYS A 96 26.70 18.88 19.79
N ARG A 97 25.50 18.46 19.49
CA ARG A 97 24.35 18.65 20.37
C ARG A 97 24.29 17.57 21.47
N ASP A 98 24.08 17.97 22.71
CA ASP A 98 23.89 17.02 23.82
C ASP A 98 22.47 16.42 23.79
N HIS A 99 21.46 17.23 23.49
CA HIS A 99 20.06 16.81 23.47
C HIS A 99 19.32 17.36 22.27
N LEU A 100 18.51 16.52 21.63
CA LEU A 100 17.55 16.95 20.62
C LEU A 100 16.30 17.56 21.28
N PRO A 101 15.55 18.46 20.58
CA PRO A 101 14.25 18.92 21.04
C PRO A 101 13.30 17.75 21.33
N PHE A 102 12.38 17.96 22.29
CA PHE A 102 11.48 16.93 22.79
C PHE A 102 10.71 16.21 21.67
N ASP A 103 10.23 16.94 20.65
CA ASP A 103 9.41 16.40 19.58
C ASP A 103 10.17 15.47 18.61
N VAL A 104 11.50 15.51 18.61
CA VAL A 104 12.37 14.66 17.76
C VAL A 104 13.31 13.76 18.59
N TYR A 105 13.29 13.89 19.91
CA TYR A 105 14.14 13.11 20.83
C TYR A 105 13.87 11.60 20.78
N VAL A 106 12.67 11.20 20.34
CA VAL A 106 12.26 9.79 20.26
C VAL A 106 13.00 9.04 19.15
N ASP A 107 13.52 9.77 18.16
CA ASP A 107 14.26 9.21 17.05
C ASP A 107 15.75 9.07 17.38
N ARG A 108 16.34 7.92 17.06
CA ARG A 108 17.77 7.66 17.29
C ARG A 108 18.61 8.44 16.29
N ALA A 109 19.24 9.55 16.74
CA ALA A 109 20.22 10.25 15.93
C ALA A 109 21.59 9.54 15.99
N VAL A 110 22.25 9.46 14.83
CA VAL A 110 23.63 8.96 14.70
C VAL A 110 24.59 10.09 15.11
N ARG A 111 25.39 9.85 16.14
CA ARG A 111 26.39 10.83 16.56
C ARG A 111 27.69 10.67 15.77
N TYR A 112 28.27 11.80 15.41
CA TYR A 112 29.61 11.87 14.84
C TYR A 112 30.48 12.88 15.61
N HIS A 113 31.79 12.82 15.47
CA HIS A 113 32.73 13.60 16.26
C HIS A 113 33.24 14.81 15.49
N ILE A 114 33.26 15.97 16.17
CA ILE A 114 33.79 17.25 15.67
C ILE A 114 34.97 17.69 16.52
N LYS A 115 36.05 18.12 15.86
CA LYS A 115 37.23 18.71 16.45
C LYS A 115 37.62 19.93 15.61
N ASP A 116 37.84 21.05 16.27
CA ASP A 116 38.24 22.32 15.62
C ASP A 116 37.31 22.75 14.47
N GLY A 117 36.02 22.46 14.62
CA GLY A 117 35.00 22.84 13.63
C GLY A 117 34.86 21.92 12.41
N ALA A 118 35.62 20.84 12.34
CA ALA A 118 35.61 19.84 11.28
C ALA A 118 35.37 18.43 11.84
N PRO A 119 35.02 17.43 11.02
CA PRO A 119 34.99 16.03 11.45
C PRO A 119 36.34 15.61 12.05
N ASP A 120 36.29 14.97 13.24
CA ASP A 120 37.49 14.52 13.92
C ASP A 120 38.18 13.42 13.11
N ARG A 121 39.41 13.71 12.66
CA ARG A 121 40.19 12.79 11.82
C ARG A 121 40.46 11.44 12.48
N ASP A 122 40.57 11.42 13.82
CA ASP A 122 40.87 10.22 14.56
C ASP A 122 39.65 9.30 14.67
N GLN A 123 38.42 9.86 14.53
CA GLN A 123 37.15 9.14 14.59
C GLN A 123 36.46 9.01 13.21
N LEU A 124 36.95 9.71 12.18
CA LEU A 124 36.29 9.86 10.90
C LEU A 124 35.95 8.52 10.21
N ALA A 125 36.87 7.56 10.27
CA ALA A 125 36.64 6.24 9.68
C ALA A 125 35.51 5.47 10.39
N ALA A 126 35.47 5.53 11.72
CA ALA A 126 34.41 4.90 12.51
C ALA A 126 33.06 5.59 12.32
N ASP A 127 33.07 6.93 12.24
CA ASP A 127 31.85 7.71 12.01
C ASP A 127 31.27 7.45 10.61
N ARG A 128 32.13 7.40 9.57
CA ARG A 128 31.71 7.02 8.20
C ARG A 128 31.08 5.62 8.18
N GLN A 129 31.73 4.66 8.80
CA GLN A 129 31.21 3.29 8.87
C GLN A 129 29.84 3.26 9.54
N ARG A 130 29.68 3.96 10.67
CA ARG A 130 28.41 4.03 11.41
C ARG A 130 27.28 4.66 10.58
N VAL A 131 27.54 5.77 9.89
CA VAL A 131 26.57 6.42 9.01
C VAL A 131 26.19 5.49 7.86
N SER A 132 27.16 4.84 7.23
CA SER A 132 26.94 3.86 6.15
C SER A 132 26.08 2.69 6.62
N GLU A 133 26.41 2.07 7.75
CA GLU A 133 25.67 0.95 8.33
C GLU A 133 24.22 1.33 8.64
N VAL A 134 23.99 2.50 9.26
CA VAL A 134 22.63 2.97 9.57
C VAL A 134 21.85 3.28 8.29
N ALA A 135 22.52 3.81 7.24
CA ALA A 135 21.88 4.04 5.95
C ALA A 135 21.40 2.74 5.31
N VAL A 136 22.28 1.74 5.23
CA VAL A 136 21.92 0.41 4.69
C VAL A 136 20.81 -0.22 5.52
N PHE A 137 20.96 -0.23 6.85
CA PHE A 137 19.96 -0.80 7.75
C PHE A 137 18.61 -0.09 7.66
N THR A 138 18.59 1.24 7.52
CA THR A 138 17.36 2.02 7.36
C THR A 138 16.65 1.69 6.04
N LEU A 139 17.40 1.47 4.97
CA LEU A 139 16.89 1.09 3.67
C LEU A 139 16.41 -0.38 3.66
N GLU A 140 17.10 -1.28 4.33
CA GLU A 140 16.75 -2.70 4.44
C GLU A 140 15.57 -2.92 5.41
N SER A 141 15.52 -2.16 6.51
CA SER A 141 14.42 -2.21 7.49
C SER A 141 13.14 -1.50 7.02
N TRP A 142 13.01 -1.24 5.73
CA TRP A 142 11.76 -0.82 5.07
C TRP A 142 10.62 -1.79 5.32
N TYR A 143 10.96 -2.99 5.70
CA TYR A 143 10.05 -4.07 6.03
C TYR A 143 9.41 -3.90 7.42
N GLY A 144 8.54 -2.87 7.61
CA GLY A 144 7.64 -2.83 8.75
C GLY A 144 7.76 -1.69 9.75
N ARG A 145 8.78 -0.81 9.69
CA ARG A 145 8.88 0.32 10.63
C ARG A 145 8.55 1.66 9.95
N LYS A 146 7.44 2.29 10.38
CA LYS A 146 7.20 3.72 10.11
C LYS A 146 8.16 4.50 11.02
N VAL A 147 9.13 5.20 10.43
CA VAL A 147 10.14 5.99 11.15
C VAL A 147 9.62 7.40 11.43
N SER A 148 8.72 7.91 10.59
CA SER A 148 8.13 9.23 10.78
C SER A 148 7.22 9.24 12.02
N PRO A 149 7.43 10.18 12.98
CA PRO A 149 6.54 10.36 14.12
C PRO A 149 5.09 10.63 13.71
N VAL A 150 4.86 11.32 12.59
CA VAL A 150 3.53 11.63 12.05
C VAL A 150 2.75 10.34 11.77
N TYR A 151 3.33 9.41 11.04
CA TYR A 151 2.68 8.14 10.69
C TYR A 151 2.69 7.12 11.83
N HIS A 152 3.59 7.29 12.79
CA HIS A 152 3.58 6.49 14.00
C HIS A 152 2.41 6.87 14.93
N LEU A 153 2.19 8.18 15.10
CA LEU A 153 1.12 8.72 15.94
C LEU A 153 -0.25 8.71 15.24
N LEU A 154 -0.25 8.75 13.90
CA LEU A 154 -1.46 8.72 13.08
C LEU A 154 -1.42 7.50 12.15
N PRO A 155 -1.64 6.29 12.67
CA PRO A 155 -1.44 5.05 11.92
C PRO A 155 -2.35 4.90 10.69
N ASN A 156 -3.50 5.57 10.70
CA ASN A 156 -4.47 5.55 9.60
C ASN A 156 -4.25 6.68 8.57
N LEU A 157 -3.22 7.51 8.76
CA LEU A 157 -2.86 8.54 7.79
C LEU A 157 -2.19 7.89 6.58
N GLU A 158 -2.77 8.10 5.40
CA GLU A 158 -2.15 7.68 4.14
C GLU A 158 -1.16 8.75 3.67
N PRO A 159 0.05 8.35 3.22
CA PRO A 159 0.98 9.29 2.62
C PRO A 159 0.38 9.89 1.34
N PRO A 160 0.66 11.16 1.04
CA PRO A 160 0.16 11.78 -0.17
C PRO A 160 0.65 11.02 -1.40
N SER A 161 -0.25 10.80 -2.37
CA SER A 161 0.13 10.21 -3.64
C SER A 161 1.03 11.19 -4.40
N TRP A 162 2.28 10.82 -4.61
CA TRP A 162 3.24 11.60 -5.37
C TRP A 162 2.75 11.91 -6.80
N LYS A 163 1.88 11.08 -7.40
CA LYS A 163 1.22 11.32 -8.70
C LYS A 163 0.34 12.57 -8.71
N ARG A 164 -0.17 12.99 -7.57
CA ARG A 164 -1.01 14.18 -7.43
C ARG A 164 -0.19 15.45 -7.15
N LEU A 165 1.07 15.28 -6.73
CA LEU A 165 1.98 16.36 -6.38
C LEU A 165 2.90 16.70 -7.58
N ARG A 166 2.32 16.98 -8.75
CA ARG A 166 3.07 17.48 -9.90
C ARG A 166 3.67 18.84 -9.55
N VAL A 167 4.92 18.82 -9.13
CA VAL A 167 5.71 20.03 -8.88
C VAL A 167 6.79 20.08 -9.96
N GLY A 168 6.77 21.13 -10.78
CA GLY A 168 7.86 21.58 -11.65
C GLY A 168 8.61 20.58 -12.53
N ASP A 169 9.72 21.00 -13.04
CA ASP A 169 10.51 20.45 -14.14
C ASP A 169 11.34 19.17 -13.86
N ILE A 170 10.80 18.15 -13.18
CA ILE A 170 11.44 16.83 -13.19
C ILE A 170 11.12 16.12 -14.52
N ASN A 171 11.52 16.72 -15.63
CA ASN A 171 11.25 16.16 -16.95
C ASN A 171 11.81 14.74 -17.13
N GLU A 172 12.95 14.44 -16.57
CA GLU A 172 13.59 13.12 -16.72
C GLU A 172 12.85 12.03 -15.94
N PHE A 173 12.48 12.30 -14.70
CA PHE A 173 11.71 11.36 -13.87
C PHE A 173 10.32 11.07 -14.47
N TRP A 174 9.59 12.13 -14.82
CA TRP A 174 8.27 11.97 -15.42
C TRP A 174 8.33 11.34 -16.80
N THR A 175 9.34 11.66 -17.59
CA THR A 175 9.57 11.03 -18.91
C THR A 175 9.87 9.54 -18.76
N ALA A 176 10.71 9.16 -17.81
CA ALA A 176 11.03 7.76 -17.53
C ALA A 176 9.78 7.00 -17.06
N GLN A 177 8.98 7.62 -16.18
CA GLN A 177 7.72 7.05 -15.72
C GLN A 177 6.69 6.92 -16.84
N GLU A 178 6.43 7.96 -17.61
CA GLU A 178 5.48 7.93 -18.72
C GLU A 178 5.85 6.88 -19.76
N LYS A 179 7.14 6.75 -20.08
CA LYS A 179 7.67 5.72 -20.95
C LYS A 179 7.41 4.33 -20.36
N TRP A 180 7.68 4.15 -19.06
CA TRP A 180 7.44 2.91 -18.35
C TRP A 180 5.94 2.56 -18.34
N GLU A 181 5.06 3.47 -17.92
CA GLU A 181 3.61 3.26 -17.92
C GLU A 181 3.05 2.95 -19.31
N SER A 182 3.59 3.62 -20.35
CA SER A 182 3.23 3.35 -21.74
C SER A 182 3.64 1.94 -22.15
N GLY A 183 4.85 1.51 -21.78
CA GLY A 183 5.35 0.15 -22.00
C GLY A 183 4.47 -0.91 -21.35
N VAL A 184 4.10 -0.71 -20.08
CA VAL A 184 3.18 -1.60 -19.34
C VAL A 184 1.82 -1.68 -20.05
N ARG A 185 1.22 -0.54 -20.42
CA ARG A 185 -0.07 -0.53 -21.15
C ARG A 185 0.00 -1.28 -22.47
N VAL A 186 1.09 -1.12 -23.24
CA VAL A 186 1.30 -1.83 -24.51
C VAL A 186 1.46 -3.34 -24.27
N ALA A 187 2.27 -3.73 -23.29
CA ALA A 187 2.47 -5.13 -22.93
C ALA A 187 1.17 -5.79 -22.46
N GLN A 188 0.38 -5.07 -21.66
CA GLN A 188 -0.91 -5.52 -21.16
C GLN A 188 -1.92 -5.71 -22.31
N LYS A 189 -2.05 -4.72 -23.22
CA LYS A 189 -2.94 -4.81 -24.39
C LYS A 189 -2.56 -5.93 -25.35
N SER A 190 -1.28 -6.22 -25.49
CA SER A 190 -0.76 -7.29 -26.35
C SER A 190 -0.68 -8.66 -25.66
N GLY A 191 -1.07 -8.76 -24.38
CA GLY A 191 -1.04 -10.00 -23.61
C GLY A 191 0.38 -10.54 -23.36
N ARG A 192 1.42 -9.70 -23.42
CA ARG A 192 2.83 -10.10 -23.28
C ARG A 192 3.26 -10.12 -21.83
N VAL A 193 3.05 -11.26 -21.16
CA VAL A 193 3.39 -11.48 -19.74
C VAL A 193 4.86 -11.15 -19.45
N ALA A 194 5.78 -11.64 -20.27
CA ALA A 194 7.21 -11.41 -20.07
C ALA A 194 7.57 -9.92 -20.03
N ASP A 195 6.98 -9.12 -20.94
CA ASP A 195 7.23 -7.68 -20.98
C ASP A 195 6.72 -6.97 -19.71
N ILE A 196 5.53 -7.38 -19.20
CA ILE A 196 4.99 -6.84 -17.94
C ILE A 196 5.95 -7.11 -16.78
N LEU A 197 6.51 -8.31 -16.70
CA LEU A 197 7.47 -8.70 -15.65
C LEU A 197 8.78 -7.93 -15.76
N VAL A 198 9.31 -7.76 -16.98
CA VAL A 198 10.51 -6.96 -17.25
C VAL A 198 10.28 -5.51 -16.83
N PHE A 199 9.22 -4.88 -17.30
CA PHE A 199 8.90 -3.50 -16.93
C PHE A 199 8.70 -3.32 -15.42
N ALA A 200 8.13 -4.30 -14.73
CA ALA A 200 8.00 -4.24 -13.27
C ALA A 200 9.37 -4.25 -12.56
N GLY A 201 10.36 -4.93 -13.14
CA GLY A 201 11.74 -4.98 -12.60
C GLY A 201 12.60 -3.76 -12.95
N GLU A 202 12.25 -3.04 -14.03
CA GLU A 202 13.01 -1.90 -14.57
C GLU A 202 12.51 -0.53 -14.10
N ALA A 203 11.60 -0.49 -13.12
CA ALA A 203 11.11 0.77 -12.58
C ALA A 203 12.29 1.63 -12.04
N PRO A 204 12.38 2.91 -12.43
CA PRO A 204 13.59 3.71 -12.24
C PRO A 204 13.91 4.09 -10.79
N THR A 205 12.94 4.04 -9.88
CA THR A 205 13.16 4.32 -8.46
C THR A 205 12.46 3.30 -7.56
N ARG A 206 12.85 3.19 -6.28
CA ARG A 206 12.21 2.29 -5.31
C ARG A 206 10.72 2.59 -5.11
N VAL A 207 10.35 3.86 -5.11
CA VAL A 207 8.95 4.28 -5.01
C VAL A 207 8.14 3.77 -6.18
N LEU A 208 8.71 3.90 -7.38
CA LEU A 208 8.10 3.38 -8.60
C LEU A 208 8.10 1.86 -8.65
N GLN A 209 9.06 1.18 -8.01
CA GLN A 209 9.08 -0.28 -7.94
C GLN A 209 7.87 -0.84 -7.21
N LEU A 210 7.49 -0.27 -6.06
CA LEU A 210 6.25 -0.67 -5.37
C LEU A 210 5.04 -0.56 -6.31
N GLU A 211 4.87 0.61 -6.94
CA GLU A 211 3.76 0.84 -7.85
C GLU A 211 3.83 -0.02 -9.12
N ALA A 212 5.04 -0.24 -9.64
CA ALA A 212 5.28 -1.10 -10.76
C ALA A 212 4.83 -2.54 -10.46
N ARG A 213 5.18 -3.06 -9.27
CA ARG A 213 4.76 -4.38 -8.82
C ARG A 213 3.25 -4.46 -8.63
N LEU A 214 2.62 -3.45 -8.01
CA LEU A 214 1.17 -3.38 -7.87
C LEU A 214 0.46 -3.34 -9.24
N SER A 215 0.95 -2.51 -10.15
CA SER A 215 0.40 -2.39 -11.52
C SER A 215 0.57 -3.68 -12.33
N ALA A 216 1.74 -4.29 -12.27
CA ALA A 216 2.00 -5.58 -12.92
C ALA A 216 1.12 -6.69 -12.34
N GLY A 217 1.02 -6.78 -11.02
CA GLY A 217 0.13 -7.74 -10.35
C GLY A 217 -1.32 -7.58 -10.78
N LYS A 218 -1.81 -6.33 -10.87
CA LYS A 218 -3.18 -6.02 -11.35
C LYS A 218 -3.38 -6.42 -12.81
N ALA A 219 -2.40 -6.14 -13.68
CA ALA A 219 -2.43 -6.53 -15.08
C ALA A 219 -2.50 -8.06 -15.23
N LEU A 220 -1.59 -8.77 -14.57
CA LEU A 220 -1.51 -10.24 -14.61
C LEU A 220 -2.76 -10.90 -14.02
N LEU A 221 -3.32 -10.35 -12.93
CA LEU A 221 -4.59 -10.79 -12.36
C LEU A 221 -5.74 -10.66 -13.36
N SER A 222 -5.81 -9.55 -14.09
CA SER A 222 -6.85 -9.32 -15.11
C SER A 222 -6.71 -10.26 -16.31
N MET A 223 -5.50 -10.72 -16.62
CA MET A 223 -5.20 -11.68 -17.69
C MET A 223 -5.40 -13.14 -17.27
N GLY A 224 -5.64 -13.40 -15.96
CA GLY A 224 -5.77 -14.75 -15.43
C GLY A 224 -4.44 -15.43 -15.08
N GLU A 225 -3.32 -14.70 -15.17
CA GLU A 225 -1.97 -15.17 -14.88
C GLU A 225 -1.69 -15.09 -13.36
N PHE A 226 -2.43 -15.92 -12.59
CA PHE A 226 -2.52 -15.80 -11.14
C PHE A 226 -1.19 -16.07 -10.42
N ALA A 227 -0.39 -17.04 -10.90
CA ALA A 227 0.90 -17.34 -10.28
C ALA A 227 1.86 -16.16 -10.37
N PHE A 228 1.98 -15.54 -11.56
CA PHE A 228 2.80 -14.36 -11.76
C PHE A 228 2.24 -13.13 -11.01
N ALA A 229 0.91 -13.00 -10.93
CA ALA A 229 0.30 -11.93 -10.13
C ALA A 229 0.65 -12.08 -8.64
N LEU A 230 0.66 -13.31 -8.10
CA LEU A 230 1.06 -13.58 -6.72
C LEU A 230 2.49 -13.11 -6.45
N GLU A 231 3.43 -13.51 -7.30
CA GLU A 231 4.83 -13.08 -7.20
C GLU A 231 4.97 -11.57 -7.18
N GLN A 232 4.21 -10.84 -8.04
CA GLN A 232 4.30 -9.38 -8.05
C GLN A 232 3.75 -8.74 -6.77
N TYR A 233 2.67 -9.26 -6.19
CA TYR A 233 2.17 -8.76 -4.92
C TYR A 233 3.10 -9.13 -3.74
N GLU A 234 3.75 -10.28 -3.77
CA GLU A 234 4.76 -10.66 -2.78
C GLU A 234 6.00 -9.76 -2.88
N GLU A 235 6.47 -9.46 -4.10
CA GLU A 235 7.53 -8.48 -4.31
C GLU A 235 7.10 -7.07 -3.83
N ALA A 236 5.86 -6.64 -4.11
CA ALA A 236 5.33 -5.38 -3.60
C ALA A 236 5.37 -5.34 -2.06
N LEU A 237 4.99 -6.43 -1.39
CA LEU A 237 5.02 -6.56 0.07
C LEU A 237 6.44 -6.61 0.66
N ARG A 238 7.47 -6.92 -0.13
CA ARG A 238 8.86 -6.75 0.30
C ARG A 238 9.24 -5.27 0.40
N PHE A 239 8.67 -4.41 -0.47
CA PHE A 239 8.88 -2.96 -0.40
C PHE A 239 8.02 -2.31 0.69
N ASP A 240 6.77 -2.73 0.84
CA ASP A 240 5.85 -2.23 1.86
C ASP A 240 4.95 -3.34 2.41
N PRO A 241 5.38 -4.03 3.51
CA PRO A 241 4.63 -5.14 4.11
C PRO A 241 3.24 -4.77 4.61
N GLU A 242 3.01 -3.49 4.91
CA GLU A 242 1.72 -2.99 5.39
C GLU A 242 0.84 -2.43 4.28
N ASN A 243 1.29 -2.50 3.03
CA ASN A 243 0.50 -2.00 1.91
C ASN A 243 -0.83 -2.74 1.80
N LEU A 244 -1.92 -2.06 2.15
CA LEU A 244 -3.24 -2.67 2.23
C LEU A 244 -3.68 -3.23 0.88
N GLU A 245 -3.46 -2.50 -0.23
CA GLU A 245 -3.82 -2.97 -1.57
C GLU A 245 -3.09 -4.27 -1.93
N ALA A 246 -1.77 -4.34 -1.72
CA ALA A 246 -0.98 -5.55 -1.99
C ALA A 246 -1.46 -6.73 -1.13
N ARG A 247 -1.74 -6.50 0.16
CA ARG A 247 -2.24 -7.52 1.09
C ARG A 247 -3.61 -8.06 0.66
N GLN A 248 -4.54 -7.19 0.27
CA GLN A 248 -5.86 -7.57 -0.23
C GLN A 248 -5.78 -8.33 -1.55
N LYS A 249 -4.95 -7.84 -2.49
CA LYS A 249 -4.76 -8.49 -3.80
C LYS A 249 -4.07 -9.83 -3.67
N LYS A 250 -3.07 -9.99 -2.78
CA LYS A 250 -2.48 -11.31 -2.47
C LYS A 250 -3.57 -12.29 -2.02
N GLY A 251 -4.41 -11.92 -1.06
CA GLY A 251 -5.52 -12.77 -0.63
C GLY A 251 -6.50 -13.11 -1.75
N THR A 252 -6.78 -12.14 -2.63
CA THR A 252 -7.62 -12.36 -3.82
C THR A 252 -7.00 -13.40 -4.77
N VAL A 253 -5.70 -13.28 -5.03
CA VAL A 253 -4.97 -14.18 -5.94
C VAL A 253 -4.88 -15.59 -5.37
N LEU A 254 -4.60 -15.74 -4.06
CA LEU A 254 -4.63 -17.03 -3.38
C LEU A 254 -5.99 -17.73 -3.55
N GLY A 255 -7.10 -16.99 -3.42
CA GLY A 255 -8.43 -17.50 -3.70
C GLY A 255 -8.60 -17.95 -5.17
N ARG A 256 -8.07 -17.19 -6.15
CA ARG A 256 -8.08 -17.58 -7.57
C ARG A 256 -7.25 -18.83 -7.86
N LEU A 257 -6.16 -19.03 -7.14
CA LEU A 257 -5.33 -20.24 -7.19
C LEU A 257 -5.97 -21.43 -6.44
N LYS A 258 -7.17 -21.23 -5.85
CA LYS A 258 -7.90 -22.22 -5.05
C LYS A 258 -7.19 -22.60 -3.73
N GLN A 259 -6.27 -21.79 -3.28
CA GLN A 259 -5.59 -21.90 -1.98
C GLN A 259 -6.44 -21.24 -0.89
N TYR A 260 -7.66 -21.77 -0.69
CA TYR A 260 -8.70 -21.09 0.13
C TYR A 260 -8.34 -21.00 1.60
N GLU A 261 -7.69 -22.01 2.15
CA GLU A 261 -7.27 -22.03 3.56
C GLU A 261 -6.19 -20.96 3.81
N GLU A 262 -5.22 -20.85 2.91
CA GLU A 262 -4.16 -19.85 2.98
C GLU A 262 -4.71 -18.43 2.79
N ALA A 263 -5.59 -18.25 1.82
CA ALA A 263 -6.28 -16.98 1.58
C ALA A 263 -7.11 -16.54 2.81
N ASP A 264 -7.81 -17.47 3.47
CA ASP A 264 -8.61 -17.18 4.67
C ASP A 264 -7.73 -16.75 5.84
N VAL A 265 -6.64 -17.46 6.09
CA VAL A 265 -5.67 -17.11 7.15
C VAL A 265 -5.06 -15.74 6.87
N TRP A 266 -4.56 -15.53 5.67
CA TRP A 266 -3.93 -14.27 5.25
C TRP A 266 -4.88 -13.07 5.39
N LEU A 267 -6.09 -13.17 4.84
CA LEU A 267 -7.06 -12.06 4.88
C LEU A 267 -7.59 -11.80 6.29
N ARG A 268 -7.64 -12.80 7.18
CA ARG A 268 -7.95 -12.58 8.60
C ARG A 268 -6.89 -11.75 9.31
N ASP A 269 -5.63 -11.97 8.99
CA ASP A 269 -4.54 -11.15 9.52
C ASP A 269 -4.67 -9.69 9.03
N VAL A 270 -5.00 -9.50 7.74
CA VAL A 270 -5.29 -8.16 7.19
C VAL A 270 -6.50 -7.52 7.90
N ALA A 271 -7.60 -8.26 8.11
CA ALA A 271 -8.78 -7.74 8.79
C ALA A 271 -8.54 -7.42 10.27
N ARG A 272 -7.64 -8.14 10.93
CA ARG A 272 -7.24 -7.83 12.31
C ARG A 272 -6.50 -6.50 12.39
N ASP A 273 -5.61 -6.24 11.43
CA ASP A 273 -4.84 -5.01 11.36
C ASP A 273 -5.68 -3.81 10.88
N HIS A 274 -6.73 -4.08 10.08
CA HIS A 274 -7.66 -3.08 9.51
C HIS A 274 -9.13 -3.45 9.79
N PRO A 275 -9.60 -3.38 11.05
CA PRO A 275 -10.92 -3.90 11.44
C PRO A 275 -12.11 -3.10 10.88
N GLU A 276 -11.87 -1.87 10.41
CA GLU A 276 -12.91 -1.03 9.80
C GLU A 276 -12.95 -1.13 8.26
N ASP A 277 -12.05 -1.91 7.67
CA ASP A 277 -11.99 -2.06 6.21
C ASP A 277 -13.01 -3.09 5.70
N GLY A 278 -14.13 -2.60 5.20
CA GLY A 278 -15.21 -3.43 4.66
C GLY A 278 -14.82 -4.22 3.40
N GLU A 279 -13.83 -3.76 2.63
CA GLU A 279 -13.35 -4.48 1.45
C GLU A 279 -12.63 -5.77 1.83
N THR A 280 -11.75 -5.76 2.83
CA THR A 280 -11.09 -6.97 3.34
C THR A 280 -12.10 -8.01 3.83
N LEU A 281 -13.14 -7.56 4.54
CA LEU A 281 -14.23 -8.44 4.96
C LEU A 281 -15.01 -9.00 3.75
N ALA A 282 -15.25 -8.21 2.72
CA ALA A 282 -15.87 -8.68 1.48
C ALA A 282 -15.02 -9.73 0.77
N LEU A 283 -13.69 -9.57 0.75
CA LEU A 283 -12.76 -10.55 0.21
C LEU A 283 -12.76 -11.86 1.01
N LEU A 284 -12.79 -11.80 2.34
CA LEU A 284 -12.97 -12.97 3.21
C LEU A 284 -14.28 -13.70 2.93
N GLY A 285 -15.38 -12.94 2.80
CA GLY A 285 -16.67 -13.51 2.42
C GLY A 285 -16.62 -14.22 1.07
N ARG A 286 -15.90 -13.64 0.11
CA ARG A 286 -15.67 -14.24 -1.22
C ARG A 286 -14.89 -15.53 -1.14
N VAL A 287 -13.78 -15.57 -0.40
CA VAL A 287 -12.97 -16.78 -0.22
C VAL A 287 -13.80 -17.91 0.40
N ALA A 288 -14.57 -17.62 1.45
CA ALA A 288 -15.45 -18.59 2.07
C ALA A 288 -16.55 -19.11 1.12
N LYS A 289 -17.12 -18.22 0.28
CA LYS A 289 -18.09 -18.59 -0.77
C LYS A 289 -17.46 -19.50 -1.83
N GLU A 290 -16.27 -19.14 -2.35
CA GLU A 290 -15.57 -19.93 -3.37
C GLU A 290 -15.13 -21.28 -2.81
N ALA A 291 -14.66 -21.35 -1.56
CA ALA A 291 -14.35 -22.58 -0.87
C ALA A 291 -15.59 -23.50 -0.73
N TRP A 292 -16.75 -22.93 -0.33
CA TRP A 292 -18.00 -23.67 -0.27
C TRP A 292 -18.39 -24.23 -1.65
N ILE A 293 -18.31 -23.43 -2.71
CA ILE A 293 -18.63 -23.87 -4.08
C ILE A 293 -17.71 -25.03 -4.50
N ALA A 294 -16.43 -24.94 -4.21
CA ALA A 294 -15.44 -25.97 -4.54
C ALA A 294 -15.70 -27.32 -3.84
N ARG A 295 -16.34 -27.30 -2.65
CA ARG A 295 -16.67 -28.51 -1.90
C ARG A 295 -17.79 -29.33 -2.53
N TRP A 296 -18.81 -28.69 -3.09
CA TRP A 296 -19.97 -29.38 -3.64
C TRP A 296 -20.01 -29.43 -5.18
N ARG A 297 -19.45 -28.45 -5.89
CA ARG A 297 -19.46 -28.38 -7.36
C ARG A 297 -18.36 -29.26 -7.93
N LYS A 298 -18.65 -30.57 -8.01
CA LYS A 298 -17.69 -31.57 -8.51
C LYS A 298 -18.16 -32.15 -9.83
N PRO A 299 -17.26 -32.43 -10.80
CA PRO A 299 -17.61 -33.12 -12.03
C PRO A 299 -18.28 -34.47 -11.76
N GLY A 300 -19.25 -34.87 -12.58
CA GLY A 300 -19.93 -36.19 -12.49
C GLY A 300 -21.00 -36.28 -11.39
N ARG A 301 -21.22 -35.23 -10.58
CA ARG A 301 -22.31 -35.19 -9.59
C ARG A 301 -23.63 -34.79 -10.23
N THR A 302 -24.73 -35.45 -9.83
CA THR A 302 -26.09 -35.01 -10.15
C THR A 302 -26.48 -33.77 -9.34
N VAL A 303 -27.52 -33.07 -9.79
CA VAL A 303 -28.04 -31.88 -9.09
C VAL A 303 -28.48 -32.23 -7.66
N VAL A 304 -29.06 -33.42 -7.43
CA VAL A 304 -29.49 -33.89 -6.11
C VAL A 304 -28.29 -34.08 -5.19
N GLU A 305 -27.24 -34.78 -5.66
CA GLU A 305 -26.01 -34.96 -4.92
C GLU A 305 -25.29 -33.66 -4.62
N MET A 306 -25.20 -32.76 -5.61
CA MET A 306 -24.61 -31.43 -5.42
C MET A 306 -25.36 -30.64 -4.33
N ARG A 307 -26.70 -30.70 -4.29
CA ARG A 307 -27.50 -30.06 -3.27
C ARG A 307 -27.27 -30.67 -1.88
N GLN A 308 -27.11 -31.99 -1.79
CA GLN A 308 -26.76 -32.67 -0.53
C GLN A 308 -25.39 -32.25 -0.05
N ASP A 309 -24.38 -32.29 -0.92
CA ASP A 309 -23.00 -31.86 -0.61
C ASP A 309 -22.99 -30.37 -0.17
N ALA A 310 -23.71 -29.48 -0.86
CA ALA A 310 -23.83 -28.07 -0.52
C ALA A 310 -24.47 -27.87 0.87
N THR A 311 -25.42 -28.73 1.25
CA THR A 311 -26.06 -28.69 2.56
C THR A 311 -25.14 -29.19 3.67
N LEU A 312 -24.32 -30.22 3.41
CA LEU A 312 -23.31 -30.69 4.36
C LEU A 312 -22.29 -29.62 4.70
N GLU A 313 -21.89 -28.81 3.70
CA GLU A 313 -20.92 -27.73 3.85
C GLU A 313 -21.55 -26.37 4.25
N ILE A 314 -22.76 -26.39 4.80
CA ILE A 314 -23.54 -25.17 5.12
C ILE A 314 -22.81 -24.20 6.06
N ALA A 315 -21.86 -24.67 6.85
CA ALA A 315 -21.09 -23.84 7.77
C ALA A 315 -20.24 -22.80 7.00
N LEU A 316 -19.63 -23.19 5.89
CA LEU A 316 -18.87 -22.28 5.02
C LEU A 316 -19.77 -21.22 4.38
N LEU A 317 -20.98 -21.64 3.93
CA LEU A 317 -21.95 -20.71 3.35
C LEU A 317 -22.44 -19.69 4.36
N ARG A 318 -22.71 -20.11 5.59
CA ARG A 318 -23.09 -19.21 6.70
C ARG A 318 -21.96 -18.26 7.04
N LYS A 319 -20.72 -18.74 7.11
CA LYS A 319 -19.54 -17.90 7.31
C LYS A 319 -19.45 -16.84 6.23
N ALA A 320 -19.56 -17.23 4.97
CA ALA A 320 -19.52 -16.30 3.82
C ALA A 320 -20.61 -15.21 3.94
N ALA A 321 -21.87 -15.60 4.19
CA ALA A 321 -22.98 -14.65 4.30
C ALA A 321 -22.80 -13.68 5.47
N ALA A 322 -22.35 -14.18 6.63
CA ALA A 322 -22.10 -13.35 7.82
C ALA A 322 -20.96 -12.35 7.58
N THR A 323 -19.84 -12.79 6.98
CA THR A 323 -18.69 -11.94 6.71
C THR A 323 -19.01 -10.86 5.66
N TYR A 324 -19.74 -11.21 4.61
CA TYR A 324 -20.21 -10.22 3.63
C TYR A 324 -21.15 -9.19 4.28
N LYS A 325 -22.06 -9.62 5.16
CA LYS A 325 -22.93 -8.71 5.90
C LYS A 325 -22.13 -7.75 6.77
N GLU A 326 -21.13 -8.27 7.50
CA GLU A 326 -20.21 -7.45 8.29
C GLU A 326 -19.49 -6.42 7.44
N GLY A 327 -18.93 -6.83 6.28
CA GLY A 327 -18.30 -5.93 5.32
C GLY A 327 -19.22 -4.82 4.83
N PHE A 328 -20.51 -5.13 4.60
CA PHE A 328 -21.50 -4.12 4.24
C PHE A 328 -21.81 -3.15 5.39
N VAL A 329 -21.85 -3.63 6.61
CA VAL A 329 -22.05 -2.77 7.81
C VAL A 329 -20.87 -1.80 7.98
N LYS A 330 -19.63 -2.24 7.73
CA LYS A 330 -18.45 -1.39 7.80
C LYS A 330 -18.36 -0.38 6.63
N SER A 331 -18.85 -0.75 5.46
CA SER A 331 -18.82 0.08 4.25
C SER A 331 -20.20 0.13 3.59
N PRO A 332 -21.19 0.81 4.17
CA PRO A 332 -22.58 0.76 3.70
C PRO A 332 -22.80 1.44 2.34
N GLY A 333 -21.84 2.22 1.85
CA GLY A 333 -21.82 2.76 0.48
C GLY A 333 -21.39 1.76 -0.58
N ASN A 334 -20.78 0.63 -0.20
CA ASN A 334 -20.37 -0.43 -1.12
C ASN A 334 -21.48 -1.50 -1.21
N TYR A 335 -22.26 -1.48 -2.28
CA TYR A 335 -23.37 -2.42 -2.48
C TYR A 335 -22.93 -3.88 -2.67
N TYR A 336 -21.68 -4.13 -3.10
CA TYR A 336 -21.17 -5.47 -3.43
C TYR A 336 -21.25 -6.48 -2.28
N PRO A 337 -20.75 -6.20 -1.07
CA PRO A 337 -20.89 -7.15 0.02
C PRO A 337 -22.36 -7.32 0.46
N GLY A 338 -23.18 -6.28 0.38
CA GLY A 338 -24.58 -6.35 0.75
C GLY A 338 -25.41 -7.28 -0.15
N ILE A 339 -25.26 -7.18 -1.47
CA ILE A 339 -25.98 -8.07 -2.40
C ILE A 339 -25.51 -9.52 -2.27
N ASN A 340 -24.22 -9.76 -2.04
CA ASN A 340 -23.72 -11.11 -1.77
C ASN A 340 -24.30 -11.69 -0.47
N ALA A 341 -24.36 -10.90 0.60
CA ALA A 341 -24.96 -11.33 1.85
C ALA A 341 -26.44 -11.75 1.68
N LEU A 342 -27.21 -10.96 0.92
CA LEU A 342 -28.62 -11.28 0.61
C LEU A 342 -28.75 -12.56 -0.21
N THR A 343 -27.99 -12.67 -1.29
CA THR A 343 -28.01 -13.84 -2.18
C THR A 343 -27.67 -15.12 -1.42
N LEU A 344 -26.58 -15.10 -0.63
CA LEU A 344 -26.16 -16.26 0.14
C LEU A 344 -27.15 -16.59 1.25
N SER A 345 -27.78 -15.59 1.87
CA SER A 345 -28.87 -15.83 2.84
C SER A 345 -30.07 -16.51 2.20
N GLY A 346 -30.45 -16.13 0.99
CA GLY A 346 -31.48 -16.83 0.21
C GLY A 346 -31.11 -18.29 -0.08
N LEU A 347 -29.85 -18.55 -0.43
CA LEU A 347 -29.36 -19.93 -0.59
C LEU A 347 -29.39 -20.75 0.71
N ILE A 348 -29.03 -20.14 1.85
CA ILE A 348 -29.12 -20.79 3.16
C ILE A 348 -30.58 -21.16 3.47
N GLU A 349 -31.53 -20.28 3.22
CA GLU A 349 -32.95 -20.55 3.40
C GLU A 349 -33.44 -21.70 2.53
N HIS A 350 -33.04 -21.68 1.23
CA HIS A 350 -33.39 -22.75 0.31
C HIS A 350 -32.87 -24.12 0.77
N LEU A 351 -31.62 -24.18 1.24
CA LEU A 351 -30.97 -25.42 1.66
C LEU A 351 -31.45 -25.91 3.05
N THR A 352 -31.76 -25.00 3.99
CA THR A 352 -32.04 -25.35 5.38
C THR A 352 -33.49 -25.18 5.78
N ARG A 353 -34.34 -24.55 4.95
CA ARG A 353 -35.72 -24.15 5.26
C ARG A 353 -35.84 -23.15 6.41
N LYS A 354 -34.73 -22.57 6.90
CA LYS A 354 -34.73 -21.55 7.94
C LYS A 354 -34.71 -20.18 7.31
N LYS A 355 -35.76 -19.40 7.48
CA LYS A 355 -35.88 -18.05 6.90
C LYS A 355 -35.10 -17.01 7.72
N MET A 356 -34.53 -16.03 7.04
CA MET A 356 -34.03 -14.79 7.63
C MET A 356 -35.21 -13.99 8.19
N LYS A 357 -34.99 -13.24 9.27
CA LYS A 357 -36.04 -12.33 9.82
C LYS A 357 -36.42 -11.30 8.74
N SER A 358 -37.73 -11.05 8.56
CA SER A 358 -38.21 -10.12 7.50
C SER A 358 -37.64 -8.70 7.67
N THR A 359 -37.61 -8.20 8.92
CA THR A 359 -37.06 -6.89 9.24
C THR A 359 -35.57 -6.75 8.89
N GLU A 360 -34.79 -7.79 9.09
CA GLU A 360 -33.37 -7.82 8.71
C GLU A 360 -33.20 -7.84 7.20
N ARG A 361 -34.01 -8.65 6.50
CA ARG A 361 -34.02 -8.71 5.03
C ARG A 361 -34.38 -7.36 4.42
N GLU A 362 -35.47 -6.73 4.91
CA GLU A 362 -35.94 -5.44 4.43
C GLU A 362 -34.90 -4.35 4.62
N ALA A 363 -34.27 -4.29 5.81
CA ALA A 363 -33.21 -3.33 6.10
C ALA A 363 -32.01 -3.52 5.16
N LEU A 364 -31.58 -4.76 4.97
CA LEU A 364 -30.43 -5.07 4.08
C LEU A 364 -30.77 -4.78 2.62
N CYS A 365 -31.96 -5.15 2.14
CA CYS A 365 -32.45 -4.81 0.80
C CYS A 365 -32.52 -3.30 0.58
N GLY A 366 -33.02 -2.56 1.56
CA GLY A 366 -33.09 -1.09 1.51
C GLY A 366 -31.72 -0.45 1.41
N GLY A 367 -30.79 -0.89 2.28
CA GLY A 367 -29.42 -0.39 2.26
C GLY A 367 -28.68 -0.66 0.96
N VAL A 368 -28.75 -1.89 0.43
CA VAL A 368 -28.12 -2.26 -0.85
C VAL A 368 -28.73 -1.49 -2.01
N ASN A 369 -30.07 -1.35 -2.03
CA ASN A 369 -30.75 -0.56 -3.07
C ASN A 369 -30.26 0.90 -3.08
N TRP A 370 -30.19 1.51 -1.89
CA TRP A 370 -29.71 2.88 -1.73
C TRP A 370 -28.24 3.03 -2.19
N ALA A 371 -27.36 2.16 -1.72
CA ALA A 371 -25.94 2.19 -2.10
C ALA A 371 -25.74 2.06 -3.63
N ALA A 372 -26.46 1.13 -4.27
CA ALA A 372 -26.40 0.96 -5.71
C ALA A 372 -26.95 2.19 -6.49
N GLN A 373 -28.04 2.81 -6.00
CA GLN A 373 -28.56 4.05 -6.58
C GLN A 373 -27.56 5.20 -6.45
N CYS A 374 -26.94 5.38 -5.29
CA CYS A 374 -25.91 6.39 -5.09
C CYS A 374 -24.72 6.20 -6.04
N SER A 375 -24.29 4.94 -6.28
CA SER A 375 -23.22 4.64 -7.23
C SER A 375 -23.62 5.07 -8.66
N ILE A 376 -24.83 4.77 -9.11
CA ILE A 376 -25.33 5.18 -10.44
C ILE A 376 -25.42 6.71 -10.56
N LEU A 377 -25.80 7.41 -9.50
CA LEU A 377 -25.82 8.88 -9.51
C LEU A 377 -24.42 9.48 -9.66
N THR A 378 -23.40 8.81 -9.11
CA THR A 378 -21.99 9.23 -9.21
C THR A 378 -21.37 8.83 -10.55
N ASP A 379 -21.63 7.59 -10.99
CA ASP A 379 -21.20 7.05 -12.28
C ASP A 379 -22.42 6.43 -13.01
N PRO A 380 -23.05 7.17 -13.95
CA PRO A 380 -24.19 6.66 -14.72
C PRO A 380 -23.89 5.40 -15.53
N ASN A 381 -22.61 5.05 -15.75
CA ASN A 381 -22.21 3.87 -16.49
C ASN A 381 -21.82 2.68 -15.58
N ASP A 382 -22.01 2.77 -14.26
CA ASP A 382 -21.75 1.66 -13.34
C ASP A 382 -22.67 0.46 -13.68
N TYR A 383 -22.13 -0.45 -14.47
CA TYR A 383 -22.81 -1.69 -14.88
C TYR A 383 -23.17 -2.55 -13.66
N TRP A 384 -22.25 -2.66 -12.67
CA TRP A 384 -22.44 -3.56 -11.54
C TRP A 384 -23.51 -3.06 -10.56
N ALA A 385 -23.62 -1.75 -10.39
CA ALA A 385 -24.71 -1.16 -9.62
C ALA A 385 -26.07 -1.45 -10.27
N ARG A 386 -26.18 -1.32 -11.61
CA ARG A 386 -27.40 -1.67 -12.35
C ARG A 386 -27.76 -3.16 -12.26
N ALA A 387 -26.74 -4.04 -12.41
CA ALA A 387 -26.91 -5.48 -12.23
C ALA A 387 -27.40 -5.82 -10.81
N THR A 388 -26.83 -5.16 -9.79
CA THR A 388 -27.25 -5.32 -8.38
C THR A 388 -28.72 -4.96 -8.17
N LEU A 389 -29.22 -3.88 -8.80
CA LEU A 389 -30.64 -3.55 -8.73
C LEU A 389 -31.53 -4.62 -9.39
N GLY A 390 -31.07 -5.22 -10.49
CA GLY A 390 -31.73 -6.37 -11.12
C GLY A 390 -31.78 -7.60 -10.21
N ASP A 391 -30.65 -7.93 -9.58
CA ASP A 391 -30.57 -9.04 -8.62
C ASP A 391 -31.48 -8.81 -7.40
N LEU A 392 -31.56 -7.58 -6.89
CA LEU A 392 -32.50 -7.22 -5.82
C LEU A 392 -33.95 -7.43 -6.23
N ALA A 393 -34.34 -7.06 -7.44
CA ALA A 393 -35.69 -7.27 -7.94
C ALA A 393 -36.02 -8.77 -7.97
N LEU A 394 -35.13 -9.59 -8.50
CA LEU A 394 -35.28 -11.05 -8.53
C LEU A 394 -35.41 -11.67 -7.12
N LEU A 395 -34.64 -11.19 -6.16
CA LEU A 395 -34.69 -11.67 -4.78
C LEU A 395 -36.01 -11.28 -4.08
N ARG A 396 -36.58 -10.10 -4.40
CA ARG A 396 -37.89 -9.65 -3.89
C ARG A 396 -39.04 -10.43 -4.51
N ASP A 397 -39.06 -10.62 -5.80
CA ASP A 397 -40.11 -11.37 -6.52
C ASP A 397 -40.17 -12.84 -6.08
N ASN A 398 -39.01 -13.49 -5.91
CA ASN A 398 -38.96 -14.84 -5.37
C ASN A 398 -39.48 -14.92 -3.92
N ALA A 399 -39.25 -13.88 -3.11
CA ALA A 399 -39.81 -13.82 -1.75
C ALA A 399 -41.34 -13.71 -1.77
N ASN A 400 -41.91 -12.95 -2.70
CA ASN A 400 -43.35 -12.81 -2.87
C ASN A 400 -43.99 -14.08 -3.44
N ARG A 401 -43.40 -14.73 -4.45
CA ARG A 401 -43.90 -15.99 -5.03
C ARG A 401 -43.82 -17.18 -4.06
N ILE A 402 -42.90 -17.19 -3.10
CA ILE A 402 -42.83 -18.23 -2.05
C ILE A 402 -43.98 -18.04 -1.00
N GLN A 403 -44.54 -16.84 -0.88
CA GLN A 403 -45.71 -16.61 -0.01
C GLN A 403 -47.02 -17.00 -0.69
N GLU A 404 -47.04 -17.16 -2.03
CA GLU A 404 -48.23 -17.57 -2.78
C GLU A 404 -48.30 -19.09 -3.06
N LEU A 405 -47.25 -19.85 -2.70
CA LEU A 405 -47.18 -21.31 -2.74
C LEU A 405 -47.13 -21.92 -1.32
#